data_77f485ea8557261531e59f10e0b8110a
#
_entry.id   77f485ea8557261531e59f10e0b8110a
#
_cell.length_a   1.000
_cell.length_b   1.000
_cell.length_c   1.000
_cell.angle_alpha   90.00
_cell.angle_beta   90.00
_cell.angle_gamma   90.00
#
_symmetry.space_group_name_H-M   'P 1'
#
loop_
_entity.id
_entity.type
_entity.pdbx_description
1 polymer ?
#
loop_
_entity_poly.entity_id
_entity_poly.type
_entity_poly.pdbx_seq_one_letter_code
_entity_poly.pdbx_strand_id
1 'polypeptide(L)'
;MRNFFILIFLTNFFFSSYSVFSNNPNGTKNGGKKEDRIYTIFLIGDAGEPYVGNTPNIKLLQQQIHGAGSNSAVVFLGDNIYSKGMPPPGHKNREAAEKSITGQLDILKGYPGVKVLIPGNHDWAKGGSKGWKYILNQAAFVEAYMDSLDIFHPEDACGGPVEISLNKEITLLIIDSQWTLHPWDKPRKEQGCESKNTFEVLERMEDILKRNAHKKVIVVGHHPIYTYGPHGGYFTFRQHLFPLTDANKSLYIPLPIIGSIYPLYRRYIGNIQDIHHPKYKAIRKLMIEAFEKYPNVIHASGHEHSLQYSTNNDIHYIVSGAGVKTTDVKKKEYAQFAQSQIGFARLDFYKDGRVDMQFITPDGG
;
A
#
# COMPACT_ATOMS: atom_id res chain seq x y z
N MET A 1 -58.02 -11.74 16.27
CA MET A 1 -56.90 -12.46 15.64
C MET A 1 -56.27 -11.52 14.62
N ARG A 2 -55.16 -10.89 14.99
CA ARG A 2 -54.38 -9.97 14.09
C ARG A 2 -53.08 -10.68 13.73
N ASN A 3 -52.98 -11.09 12.48
CA ASN A 3 -51.78 -11.71 11.94
C ASN A 3 -50.70 -10.61 11.76
N PHE A 4 -49.59 -10.74 12.50
CA PHE A 4 -48.34 -9.99 12.27
C PHE A 4 -47.55 -10.72 11.21
N PHE A 5 -47.45 -10.13 10.03
CA PHE A 5 -46.45 -10.54 9.02
C PHE A 5 -45.12 -9.92 9.40
N ILE A 6 -44.14 -10.76 9.78
CA ILE A 6 -42.74 -10.36 9.93
C ILE A 6 -42.12 -10.37 8.54
N LEU A 7 -41.86 -9.19 8.00
CA LEU A 7 -41.12 -9.01 6.75
C LEU A 7 -39.63 -9.12 7.07
N ILE A 8 -39.03 -10.28 6.76
CA ILE A 8 -37.56 -10.48 6.85
C ILE A 8 -36.95 -9.77 5.63
N PHE A 9 -36.35 -8.61 5.84
CA PHE A 9 -35.47 -7.97 4.86
C PHE A 9 -34.16 -8.77 4.78
N LEU A 10 -34.04 -9.63 3.78
CA LEU A 10 -32.77 -10.17 3.33
C LEU A 10 -32.03 -9.03 2.61
N THR A 11 -31.13 -8.36 3.29
CA THR A 11 -30.19 -7.43 2.69
C THR A 11 -29.18 -8.25 1.88
N ASN A 12 -29.42 -8.38 0.59
CA ASN A 12 -28.39 -8.85 -0.34
C ASN A 12 -27.29 -7.78 -0.41
N PHE A 13 -26.15 -8.04 0.24
CA PHE A 13 -24.94 -7.25 0.03
C PHE A 13 -24.43 -7.55 -1.38
N PHE A 14 -24.69 -6.65 -2.32
CA PHE A 14 -24.03 -6.68 -3.61
C PHE A 14 -22.61 -6.16 -3.44
N PHE A 15 -21.62 -7.03 -3.63
CA PHE A 15 -20.22 -6.63 -3.75
C PHE A 15 -19.99 -6.09 -5.17
N SER A 16 -19.65 -4.83 -5.30
CA SER A 16 -19.20 -4.28 -6.57
C SER A 16 -17.70 -4.49 -6.69
N SER A 17 -17.28 -5.23 -7.71
CA SER A 17 -15.89 -5.43 -8.08
C SER A 17 -15.65 -4.77 -9.44
N TYR A 18 -14.70 -3.82 -9.49
CA TYR A 18 -14.23 -3.27 -10.76
C TYR A 18 -13.05 -4.10 -11.26
N SER A 19 -13.24 -4.85 -12.35
CA SER A 19 -12.15 -5.46 -13.10
C SER A 19 -11.43 -4.37 -13.88
N VAL A 20 -10.17 -4.08 -13.54
CA VAL A 20 -9.43 -2.97 -14.14
C VAL A 20 -8.55 -3.42 -15.30
N PHE A 21 -8.06 -4.65 -15.29
CA PHE A 21 -7.42 -5.25 -16.45
C PHE A 21 -7.52 -6.78 -16.47
N SER A 22 -7.49 -7.33 -17.70
CA SER A 22 -7.25 -8.73 -17.96
C SER A 22 -6.20 -8.79 -19.07
N ASN A 23 -5.00 -9.24 -18.77
CA ASN A 23 -3.98 -9.50 -19.80
C ASN A 23 -4.27 -10.86 -20.45
N ASN A 24 -5.26 -10.89 -21.34
CA ASN A 24 -5.49 -12.02 -22.23
C ASN A 24 -5.16 -11.63 -23.67
N PRO A 25 -4.11 -12.17 -24.30
CA PRO A 25 -3.77 -11.88 -25.69
C PRO A 25 -4.86 -12.32 -26.69
N ASN A 26 -5.87 -13.08 -26.25
CA ASN A 26 -6.94 -13.63 -27.11
C ASN A 26 -8.36 -13.07 -26.81
N GLY A 27 -8.49 -11.93 -26.15
CA GLY A 27 -9.67 -11.06 -26.23
C GLY A 27 -11.05 -11.61 -25.87
N THR A 28 -11.20 -12.67 -25.09
CA THR A 28 -12.52 -13.11 -24.60
C THR A 28 -12.77 -12.63 -23.16
N LYS A 29 -13.80 -11.80 -22.98
CA LYS A 29 -14.35 -11.38 -21.69
C LYS A 29 -15.04 -12.56 -20.99
N ASN A 30 -14.27 -13.56 -20.55
CA ASN A 30 -14.79 -14.59 -19.65
C ASN A 30 -13.94 -14.51 -18.39
N GLY A 31 -14.52 -14.10 -17.28
CA GLY A 31 -13.91 -14.31 -15.97
C GLY A 31 -13.51 -15.78 -15.86
N GLY A 32 -12.19 -16.05 -15.71
CA GLY A 32 -11.69 -17.42 -15.63
C GLY A 32 -12.42 -18.18 -14.52
N LYS A 33 -12.67 -19.47 -14.73
CA LYS A 33 -13.30 -20.31 -13.71
C LYS A 33 -12.44 -20.25 -12.44
N LYS A 34 -13.07 -20.28 -11.29
CA LYS A 34 -12.39 -20.28 -9.97
C LYS A 34 -11.35 -21.41 -9.87
N GLU A 35 -11.55 -22.51 -10.59
CA GLU A 35 -10.68 -23.68 -10.65
C GLU A 35 -9.32 -23.43 -11.32
N ASP A 36 -9.21 -22.42 -12.18
CA ASP A 36 -7.96 -22.10 -12.89
C ASP A 36 -7.10 -21.06 -12.14
N ARG A 37 -7.61 -20.51 -11.03
CA ARG A 37 -6.87 -19.58 -10.19
C ARG A 37 -5.83 -20.32 -9.35
N ILE A 38 -4.56 -19.92 -9.49
CA ILE A 38 -3.43 -20.55 -8.80
C ILE A 38 -3.00 -19.81 -7.54
N TYR A 39 -3.25 -18.47 -7.48
CA TYR A 39 -2.86 -17.66 -6.33
C TYR A 39 -3.69 -16.37 -6.25
N THR A 40 -3.83 -15.82 -5.03
CA THR A 40 -4.47 -14.51 -4.81
C THR A 40 -3.61 -13.66 -3.90
N ILE A 41 -3.43 -12.37 -4.23
CA ILE A 41 -2.72 -11.40 -3.38
C ILE A 41 -3.68 -10.26 -3.02
N PHE A 42 -3.78 -9.94 -1.73
CA PHE A 42 -4.50 -8.79 -1.21
C PHE A 42 -3.50 -7.72 -0.79
N LEU A 43 -3.75 -6.47 -1.20
CA LEU A 43 -2.86 -5.33 -1.03
C LEU A 43 -3.63 -4.19 -0.36
N ILE A 44 -3.25 -3.81 0.85
CA ILE A 44 -3.87 -2.73 1.60
C ILE A 44 -2.81 -1.88 2.28
N GLY A 45 -2.84 -0.57 2.11
CA GLY A 45 -1.97 0.38 2.80
C GLY A 45 -2.74 1.37 3.64
N ASP A 46 -2.02 2.10 4.48
CA ASP A 46 -2.55 3.25 5.22
C ASP A 46 -3.72 2.86 6.16
N ALA A 47 -3.58 1.70 6.80
CA ALA A 47 -4.59 1.12 7.69
C ALA A 47 -4.37 1.45 9.18
N GLY A 48 -3.47 2.35 9.51
CA GLY A 48 -2.90 2.56 10.85
C GLY A 48 -3.71 3.41 11.83
N GLU A 49 -5.02 3.58 11.66
CA GLU A 49 -5.83 4.32 12.62
C GLU A 49 -6.22 3.47 13.83
N PRO A 50 -6.34 4.07 15.04
CA PRO A 50 -6.82 3.35 16.22
C PRO A 50 -8.19 2.69 15.98
N TYR A 51 -8.36 1.47 16.50
CA TYR A 51 -9.61 0.69 16.37
C TYR A 51 -9.94 0.22 14.95
N VAL A 52 -8.96 0.19 14.06
CA VAL A 52 -9.13 -0.19 12.65
C VAL A 52 -9.79 -1.57 12.46
N GLY A 53 -9.54 -2.53 13.33
CA GLY A 53 -10.11 -3.89 13.25
C GLY A 53 -11.65 -3.93 13.21
N ASN A 54 -12.33 -2.85 13.62
CA ASN A 54 -13.79 -2.74 13.56
C ASN A 54 -14.33 -2.00 12.34
N THR A 55 -13.45 -1.48 11.47
CA THR A 55 -13.91 -0.79 10.25
C THR A 55 -14.50 -1.79 9.25
N PRO A 56 -15.51 -1.38 8.45
CA PRO A 56 -16.11 -2.24 7.43
C PRO A 56 -15.07 -2.79 6.45
N ASN A 57 -14.07 -1.98 6.07
CA ASN A 57 -13.02 -2.35 5.15
C ASN A 57 -12.13 -3.49 5.68
N ILE A 58 -11.72 -3.42 6.94
CA ILE A 58 -10.89 -4.47 7.56
C ILE A 58 -11.69 -5.76 7.78
N LYS A 59 -12.97 -5.65 8.14
CA LYS A 59 -13.86 -6.82 8.22
C LYS A 59 -14.05 -7.48 6.86
N LEU A 60 -14.21 -6.69 5.81
CA LEU A 60 -14.30 -7.18 4.43
C LEU A 60 -12.99 -7.86 4.01
N LEU A 61 -11.83 -7.25 4.29
CA LEU A 61 -10.52 -7.88 4.04
C LEU A 61 -10.41 -9.21 4.79
N GLN A 62 -10.77 -9.26 6.07
CA GLN A 62 -10.77 -10.50 6.86
C GLN A 62 -11.59 -11.61 6.20
N GLN A 63 -12.81 -11.32 5.75
CA GLN A 63 -13.65 -12.30 5.04
C GLN A 63 -12.99 -12.78 3.75
N GLN A 64 -12.38 -11.88 2.98
CA GLN A 64 -11.72 -12.21 1.71
C GLN A 64 -10.50 -13.10 1.90
N ILE A 65 -9.60 -12.76 2.85
CA ILE A 65 -8.36 -13.53 3.08
C ILE A 65 -8.67 -14.92 3.65
N HIS A 66 -9.59 -15.03 4.60
CA HIS A 66 -9.98 -16.34 5.16
C HIS A 66 -10.68 -17.23 4.12
N GLY A 67 -11.39 -16.65 3.16
CA GLY A 67 -12.00 -17.37 2.05
C GLY A 67 -11.03 -17.81 0.94
N ALA A 68 -9.80 -17.26 0.91
CA ALA A 68 -8.84 -17.50 -0.16
C ALA A 68 -7.96 -18.76 0.07
N GLY A 69 -7.79 -19.19 1.32
CA GLY A 69 -6.98 -20.36 1.69
C GLY A 69 -5.47 -20.11 1.65
N SER A 70 -4.67 -21.20 1.65
CA SER A 70 -3.20 -21.13 1.74
C SER A 70 -2.52 -20.60 0.48
N ASN A 71 -3.14 -20.74 -0.70
CA ASN A 71 -2.61 -20.22 -1.95
C ASN A 71 -2.93 -18.73 -2.10
N SER A 72 -2.60 -17.95 -1.08
CA SER A 72 -2.83 -16.52 -1.07
C SER A 72 -1.84 -15.79 -0.16
N ALA A 73 -1.75 -14.47 -0.36
CA ALA A 73 -0.97 -13.57 0.47
C ALA A 73 -1.77 -12.31 0.80
N VAL A 74 -1.50 -11.72 1.96
CA VAL A 74 -1.94 -10.37 2.30
C VAL A 74 -0.72 -9.52 2.61
N VAL A 75 -0.66 -8.32 2.00
CA VAL A 75 0.42 -7.36 2.19
C VAL A 75 -0.16 -6.04 2.69
N PHE A 76 0.23 -5.65 3.89
CA PHE A 76 0.01 -4.31 4.41
C PHE A 76 1.12 -3.39 3.90
N LEU A 77 0.75 -2.41 3.07
CA LEU A 77 1.66 -1.57 2.29
C LEU A 77 2.20 -0.35 3.06
N GLY A 78 2.31 -0.45 4.38
CA GLY A 78 2.86 0.58 5.23
C GLY A 78 1.84 1.58 5.77
N ASP A 79 2.34 2.48 6.62
CA ASP A 79 1.56 3.36 7.47
C ASP A 79 0.60 2.56 8.35
N ASN A 80 1.18 1.57 9.05
CA ASN A 80 0.46 0.65 9.93
C ASN A 80 0.09 1.31 11.27
N ILE A 81 0.72 2.44 11.61
CA ILE A 81 0.47 3.17 12.86
C ILE A 81 0.50 4.68 12.65
N TYR A 82 -0.66 5.32 12.69
CA TYR A 82 -0.74 6.78 12.72
C TYR A 82 -0.68 7.33 14.15
N SER A 83 -0.16 8.53 14.34
CA SER A 83 0.41 9.44 13.34
C SER A 83 1.93 9.33 13.24
N LYS A 84 2.61 8.56 14.10
CA LYS A 84 4.08 8.54 14.21
C LYS A 84 4.67 7.16 14.53
N GLY A 85 4.03 6.06 14.13
CA GLY A 85 4.57 4.72 14.34
C GLY A 85 4.58 4.28 15.81
N MET A 86 5.40 3.29 16.14
CA MET A 86 5.47 2.63 17.45
C MET A 86 6.51 3.28 18.37
N PRO A 87 6.11 4.13 19.33
CA PRO A 87 7.06 4.72 20.31
C PRO A 87 7.57 3.67 21.30
N PRO A 88 8.63 3.97 22.07
CA PRO A 88 9.17 3.04 23.07
C PRO A 88 8.14 2.71 24.16
N PRO A 89 8.33 1.58 24.88
CA PRO A 89 7.52 1.25 26.06
C PRO A 89 7.51 2.40 27.06
N GLY A 90 6.36 2.61 27.72
CA GLY A 90 6.15 3.69 28.68
C GLY A 90 5.87 5.07 28.08
N HIS A 91 5.94 5.23 26.78
CA HIS A 91 5.57 6.48 26.13
C HIS A 91 4.03 6.64 26.12
N LYS A 92 3.52 7.87 26.37
CA LYS A 92 2.08 8.17 26.49
C LYS A 92 1.20 7.72 25.31
N ASN A 93 1.79 7.60 24.11
CA ASN A 93 1.08 7.17 22.90
C ASN A 93 1.32 5.69 22.57
N ARG A 94 1.99 4.92 23.42
CA ARG A 94 2.35 3.52 23.16
C ARG A 94 1.10 2.65 23.02
N GLU A 95 0.19 2.74 23.96
CA GLU A 95 -1.06 1.96 23.95
C GLU A 95 -1.91 2.23 22.70
N ALA A 96 -2.02 3.50 22.27
CA ALA A 96 -2.74 3.85 21.04
C ALA A 96 -2.08 3.27 19.79
N ALA A 97 -0.74 3.25 19.74
CA ALA A 97 0.02 2.67 18.66
C ALA A 97 -0.17 1.13 18.60
N GLU A 98 -0.14 0.47 19.74
CA GLU A 98 -0.43 -0.97 19.85
C GLU A 98 -1.85 -1.30 19.38
N LYS A 99 -2.86 -0.53 19.79
CA LYS A 99 -4.24 -0.70 19.31
C LYS A 99 -4.39 -0.52 17.80
N SER A 100 -3.64 0.39 17.19
CA SER A 100 -3.66 0.60 15.73
C SER A 100 -3.19 -0.64 14.98
N ILE A 101 -2.11 -1.25 15.42
CA ILE A 101 -1.51 -2.39 14.70
C ILE A 101 -2.21 -3.70 15.05
N THR A 102 -2.65 -3.89 16.30
CA THR A 102 -3.36 -5.12 16.70
C THR A 102 -4.63 -5.34 15.92
N GLY A 103 -5.36 -4.27 15.56
CA GLY A 103 -6.54 -4.37 14.70
C GLY A 103 -6.24 -4.93 13.31
N GLN A 104 -5.02 -4.77 12.81
CA GLN A 104 -4.54 -5.36 11.55
C GLN A 104 -4.02 -6.79 11.78
N LEU A 105 -3.30 -7.02 12.86
CA LEU A 105 -2.75 -8.34 13.19
C LEU A 105 -3.82 -9.37 13.55
N ASP A 106 -4.91 -8.95 14.21
CA ASP A 106 -5.98 -9.84 14.63
C ASP A 106 -6.68 -10.52 13.45
N ILE A 107 -6.84 -9.85 12.32
CA ILE A 107 -7.44 -10.47 11.13
C ILE A 107 -6.54 -11.52 10.48
N LEU A 108 -5.24 -11.51 10.80
CA LEU A 108 -4.24 -12.46 10.29
C LEU A 108 -4.18 -13.74 11.13
N LYS A 109 -4.75 -13.75 12.34
CA LYS A 109 -4.80 -14.95 13.20
C LYS A 109 -5.63 -16.04 12.53
N GLY A 110 -5.05 -17.25 12.42
CA GLY A 110 -5.68 -18.37 11.73
C GLY A 110 -5.74 -18.26 10.19
N TYR A 111 -5.28 -17.18 9.59
CA TYR A 111 -5.13 -17.10 8.15
C TYR A 111 -3.95 -17.95 7.67
N PRO A 112 -4.18 -18.94 6.76
CA PRO A 112 -3.15 -19.90 6.38
C PRO A 112 -2.20 -19.42 5.28
N GLY A 113 -2.48 -18.28 4.64
CA GLY A 113 -1.66 -17.71 3.57
C GLY A 113 -0.47 -16.92 4.09
N VAL A 114 0.32 -16.38 3.17
CA VAL A 114 1.49 -15.53 3.46
C VAL A 114 1.02 -14.19 4.01
N LYS A 115 1.66 -13.73 5.10
CA LYS A 115 1.35 -12.51 5.83
C LYS A 115 2.55 -11.57 5.74
N VAL A 116 2.35 -10.35 5.26
CA VAL A 116 3.43 -9.36 5.13
C VAL A 116 2.95 -8.01 5.61
N LEU A 117 3.72 -7.37 6.49
CA LEU A 117 3.62 -5.96 6.82
C LEU A 117 4.93 -5.28 6.39
N ILE A 118 4.82 -4.17 5.68
CA ILE A 118 5.97 -3.32 5.35
C ILE A 118 5.84 -1.96 6.03
N PRO A 119 6.94 -1.25 6.32
CA PRO A 119 6.87 0.07 6.91
C PRO A 119 6.49 1.16 5.91
N GLY A 120 5.73 2.18 6.40
CA GLY A 120 5.52 3.44 5.72
C GLY A 120 6.23 4.60 6.39
N ASN A 121 6.03 5.83 5.90
CA ASN A 121 6.69 6.99 6.47
C ASN A 121 6.19 7.34 7.89
N HIS A 122 4.94 7.04 8.21
CA HIS A 122 4.42 7.22 9.57
C HIS A 122 5.03 6.23 10.55
N ASP A 123 5.27 4.98 10.14
CA ASP A 123 5.96 3.96 10.93
C ASP A 123 7.39 4.40 11.27
N TRP A 124 8.06 5.12 10.35
CA TRP A 124 9.35 5.79 10.55
C TRP A 124 9.24 7.13 11.32
N ALA A 125 8.37 7.21 12.34
CA ALA A 125 8.11 8.41 13.13
C ALA A 125 7.73 9.63 12.26
N LYS A 126 6.95 9.43 11.21
CA LYS A 126 6.59 10.42 10.19
C LYS A 126 7.83 10.99 9.46
N GLY A 127 8.80 10.12 9.17
CA GLY A 127 10.07 10.49 8.55
C GLY A 127 11.03 11.27 9.46
N GLY A 128 10.79 11.31 10.77
CA GLY A 128 11.59 12.06 11.74
C GLY A 128 12.83 11.30 12.23
N SER A 129 13.73 12.01 12.95
CA SER A 129 15.03 11.48 13.43
C SER A 129 14.94 10.27 14.35
N LYS A 130 13.78 9.98 14.93
CA LYS A 130 13.53 8.79 15.77
C LYS A 130 13.05 7.57 14.96
N GLY A 131 12.92 7.69 13.65
CA GLY A 131 12.30 6.68 12.77
C GLY A 131 12.86 5.29 12.96
N TRP A 132 14.18 5.13 12.92
CA TRP A 132 14.83 3.83 13.12
C TRP A 132 14.38 3.12 14.42
N LYS A 133 14.40 3.83 15.56
CA LYS A 133 13.95 3.26 16.85
C LYS A 133 12.47 2.87 16.84
N TYR A 134 11.65 3.61 16.12
CA TYR A 134 10.21 3.33 16.02
C TYR A 134 9.95 2.08 15.19
N ILE A 135 10.68 1.87 14.10
CA ILE A 135 10.59 0.65 13.30
C ILE A 135 11.03 -0.58 14.13
N LEU A 136 12.15 -0.50 14.84
CA LEU A 136 12.59 -1.60 15.71
C LEU A 136 11.56 -1.93 16.79
N ASN A 137 10.94 -0.92 17.41
CA ASN A 137 9.87 -1.16 18.38
C ASN A 137 8.62 -1.79 17.74
N GLN A 138 8.32 -1.44 16.49
CA GLN A 138 7.18 -1.99 15.76
C GLN A 138 7.42 -3.43 15.36
N ALA A 139 8.59 -3.74 14.80
CA ALA A 139 9.01 -5.10 14.46
C ALA A 139 8.93 -6.01 15.68
N ALA A 140 9.61 -5.65 16.78
CA ALA A 140 9.59 -6.42 18.02
C ALA A 140 8.17 -6.64 18.60
N PHE A 141 7.27 -5.65 18.44
CA PHE A 141 5.89 -5.81 18.88
C PHE A 141 5.12 -6.79 17.97
N VAL A 142 5.26 -6.68 16.65
CA VAL A 142 4.60 -7.57 15.68
C VAL A 142 5.05 -9.01 15.89
N GLU A 143 6.34 -9.24 16.01
CA GLU A 143 6.95 -10.56 16.24
C GLU A 143 6.43 -11.19 17.54
N ALA A 144 6.45 -10.44 18.64
CA ALA A 144 5.93 -10.92 19.93
C ALA A 144 4.42 -11.17 19.91
N TYR A 145 3.65 -10.35 19.21
CA TYR A 145 2.18 -10.47 19.15
C TYR A 145 1.70 -11.63 18.27
N MET A 146 2.43 -11.91 17.21
CA MET A 146 2.10 -12.96 16.23
C MET A 146 2.86 -14.27 16.46
N ASP A 147 3.82 -14.30 17.38
CA ASP A 147 4.74 -15.42 17.61
C ASP A 147 5.42 -15.87 16.29
N SER A 148 5.93 -14.90 15.54
CA SER A 148 6.52 -15.15 14.21
C SER A 148 7.46 -14.00 13.81
N LEU A 149 8.62 -14.37 13.25
CA LEU A 149 9.63 -13.43 12.71
C LEU A 149 9.35 -13.05 11.24
N ASP A 150 8.57 -13.84 10.50
CA ASP A 150 8.37 -13.72 9.06
C ASP A 150 7.14 -12.86 8.67
N ILE A 151 6.85 -11.77 9.38
CA ILE A 151 5.65 -10.96 9.09
C ILE A 151 6.00 -9.51 8.79
N PHE A 152 6.96 -8.91 9.51
CA PHE A 152 7.35 -7.51 9.32
C PHE A 152 8.65 -7.40 8.52
N HIS A 153 8.59 -6.87 7.30
CA HIS A 153 9.71 -6.81 6.38
C HIS A 153 9.95 -5.40 5.83
N PRO A 154 11.22 -5.05 5.53
CA PRO A 154 12.45 -5.78 5.81
C PRO A 154 12.76 -5.86 7.31
N GLU A 155 13.43 -6.93 7.71
CA GLU A 155 13.90 -7.11 9.10
C GLU A 155 14.90 -6.03 9.51
N ASP A 156 15.09 -5.84 10.83
CA ASP A 156 16.08 -4.95 11.44
C ASP A 156 16.01 -3.49 10.96
N ALA A 157 14.85 -3.05 10.49
CA ALA A 157 14.67 -1.73 9.87
C ALA A 157 15.59 -1.48 8.66
N CYS A 158 16.04 -2.52 7.98
CA CYS A 158 16.87 -2.44 6.77
C CYS A 158 16.06 -1.94 5.56
N GLY A 159 16.77 -1.50 4.50
CA GLY A 159 16.12 -1.01 3.28
C GLY A 159 15.60 -2.12 2.35
N GLY A 160 16.00 -3.36 2.58
CA GLY A 160 15.78 -4.48 1.67
C GLY A 160 16.83 -4.52 0.53
N PRO A 161 16.48 -5.08 -0.65
CA PRO A 161 15.22 -5.75 -0.95
C PRO A 161 15.09 -7.13 -0.28
N VAL A 162 13.83 -7.54 0.02
CA VAL A 162 13.52 -8.90 0.49
C VAL A 162 12.76 -9.64 -0.61
N GLU A 163 13.14 -10.89 -0.88
CA GLU A 163 12.51 -11.74 -1.87
C GLU A 163 11.75 -12.87 -1.20
N ILE A 164 10.45 -12.96 -1.44
CA ILE A 164 9.59 -14.05 -0.97
C ILE A 164 9.03 -14.80 -2.19
N SER A 165 9.39 -16.07 -2.35
CA SER A 165 8.81 -16.91 -3.40
C SER A 165 7.43 -17.37 -2.94
N LEU A 166 6.37 -16.85 -3.55
CA LEU A 166 4.99 -17.21 -3.21
C LEU A 166 4.62 -18.59 -3.80
N ASN A 167 5.11 -18.87 -4.99
CA ASN A 167 5.06 -20.18 -5.64
C ASN A 167 6.10 -20.23 -6.79
N LYS A 168 6.00 -21.26 -7.66
CA LYS A 168 6.95 -21.41 -8.79
C LYS A 168 6.85 -20.30 -9.84
N GLU A 169 5.75 -19.56 -9.91
CA GLU A 169 5.43 -18.60 -10.96
C GLU A 169 5.36 -17.15 -10.45
N ILE A 170 5.35 -16.94 -9.12
CA ILE A 170 5.10 -15.65 -8.51
C ILE A 170 6.13 -15.37 -7.41
N THR A 171 6.76 -14.21 -7.48
CA THR A 171 7.69 -13.70 -6.46
C THR A 171 7.18 -12.36 -5.95
N LEU A 172 7.19 -12.17 -4.64
CA LEU A 172 6.99 -10.89 -3.96
C LEU A 172 8.37 -10.31 -3.64
N LEU A 173 8.60 -9.06 -4.05
CA LEU A 173 9.82 -8.30 -3.79
C LEU A 173 9.48 -7.08 -2.96
N ILE A 174 10.08 -6.95 -1.79
CA ILE A 174 9.77 -5.92 -0.79
C ILE A 174 10.92 -4.93 -0.67
N ILE A 175 10.60 -3.64 -0.72
CA ILE A 175 11.55 -2.54 -0.47
C ILE A 175 10.97 -1.62 0.60
N ASP A 176 11.75 -1.29 1.62
CA ASP A 176 11.43 -0.15 2.47
C ASP A 176 11.77 1.16 1.74
N SER A 177 10.75 1.67 1.04
CA SER A 177 10.88 2.92 0.28
C SER A 177 11.12 4.14 1.19
N GLN A 178 10.62 4.12 2.45
CA GLN A 178 10.92 5.17 3.41
C GLN A 178 12.39 5.14 3.86
N TRP A 179 12.98 3.96 4.04
CA TRP A 179 14.42 3.86 4.28
C TRP A 179 15.23 4.54 3.17
N THR A 180 14.85 4.32 1.90
CA THR A 180 15.55 4.95 0.76
C THR A 180 15.45 6.47 0.77
N LEU A 181 14.33 7.02 1.23
CA LEU A 181 14.08 8.46 1.31
C LEU A 181 14.59 9.08 2.64
N HIS A 182 14.77 8.29 3.71
CA HIS A 182 15.04 8.77 5.05
C HIS A 182 16.31 9.63 5.13
N PRO A 183 16.22 10.88 5.64
CA PRO A 183 17.37 11.76 5.70
C PRO A 183 18.23 11.61 6.97
N TRP A 184 17.69 10.93 7.99
CA TRP A 184 18.34 10.74 9.30
C TRP A 184 19.04 9.41 9.40
N ASP A 185 19.59 9.11 10.60
CA ASP A 185 20.22 7.83 10.91
C ASP A 185 19.27 6.67 10.67
N LYS A 186 19.79 5.63 10.03
CA LYS A 186 19.14 4.38 9.70
C LYS A 186 20.16 3.26 9.62
N PRO A 187 19.77 1.99 9.84
CA PRO A 187 20.71 0.90 9.79
C PRO A 187 21.24 0.71 8.36
N ARG A 188 22.47 0.27 8.29
CA ARG A 188 23.21 0.00 7.06
C ARG A 188 23.99 -1.29 7.22
N LYS A 189 24.94 -1.54 6.35
CA LYS A 189 25.79 -2.75 6.34
C LYS A 189 26.52 -2.98 7.66
N GLU A 190 26.97 -1.91 8.32
CA GLU A 190 27.64 -1.94 9.62
C GLU A 190 26.72 -2.38 10.78
N GLN A 191 25.40 -2.30 10.59
CA GLN A 191 24.38 -2.77 11.53
C GLN A 191 23.70 -4.07 11.07
N GLY A 192 24.28 -4.79 10.11
CA GLY A 192 23.80 -6.10 9.66
C GLY A 192 22.92 -6.08 8.42
N CYS A 193 22.57 -4.90 7.87
CA CYS A 193 21.83 -4.84 6.62
C CYS A 193 22.67 -5.30 5.43
N GLU A 194 22.04 -5.86 4.42
CA GLU A 194 22.72 -6.28 3.20
C GLU A 194 23.17 -5.12 2.32
N SER A 195 22.51 -3.97 2.43
CA SER A 195 22.77 -2.77 1.63
C SER A 195 23.26 -1.60 2.49
N LYS A 196 24.28 -0.89 2.06
CA LYS A 196 24.83 0.29 2.74
C LYS A 196 24.12 1.60 2.36
N ASN A 197 23.48 1.66 1.20
CA ASN A 197 22.85 2.87 0.66
C ASN A 197 21.72 2.53 -0.31
N THR A 198 20.97 3.56 -0.72
CA THR A 198 19.83 3.43 -1.65
C THR A 198 20.22 2.83 -2.99
N PHE A 199 21.43 3.13 -3.50
CA PHE A 199 21.87 2.62 -4.79
C PHE A 199 22.03 1.09 -4.73
N GLU A 200 22.69 0.56 -3.70
CA GLU A 200 22.81 -0.90 -3.52
C GLU A 200 21.47 -1.61 -3.33
N VAL A 201 20.49 -0.97 -2.67
CA VAL A 201 19.13 -1.53 -2.60
C VAL A 201 18.53 -1.68 -4.01
N LEU A 202 18.69 -0.68 -4.87
CA LEU A 202 18.14 -0.70 -6.23
C LEU A 202 18.92 -1.64 -7.17
N GLU A 203 20.24 -1.76 -7.04
CA GLU A 203 21.03 -2.76 -7.76
C GLU A 203 20.57 -4.19 -7.42
N ARG A 204 20.45 -4.48 -6.13
CA ARG A 204 19.97 -5.79 -5.65
C ARG A 204 18.54 -6.07 -6.10
N MET A 205 17.68 -5.03 -6.13
CA MET A 205 16.34 -5.14 -6.71
C MET A 205 16.42 -5.57 -8.17
N GLU A 206 17.27 -4.92 -8.96
CA GLU A 206 17.43 -5.25 -10.39
C GLU A 206 17.97 -6.69 -10.57
N ASP A 207 18.91 -7.13 -9.74
CA ASP A 207 19.40 -8.52 -9.75
C ASP A 207 18.30 -9.54 -9.44
N ILE A 208 17.39 -9.22 -8.49
CA ILE A 208 16.23 -10.08 -8.20
C ILE A 208 15.27 -10.11 -9.40
N LEU A 209 14.97 -8.97 -10.01
CA LEU A 209 14.14 -8.91 -11.22
C LEU A 209 14.72 -9.76 -12.33
N LYS A 210 16.03 -9.65 -12.57
CA LYS A 210 16.75 -10.41 -13.60
C LYS A 210 16.63 -11.92 -13.41
N ARG A 211 16.90 -12.43 -12.19
CA ARG A 211 16.83 -13.88 -11.94
C ARG A 211 15.40 -14.43 -11.93
N ASN A 212 14.40 -13.58 -11.70
CA ASN A 212 12.98 -13.92 -11.74
C ASN A 212 12.27 -13.46 -13.03
N ALA A 213 13.00 -13.13 -14.10
CA ALA A 213 12.40 -12.65 -15.35
C ALA A 213 11.39 -13.62 -16.00
N HIS A 214 11.42 -14.89 -15.61
CA HIS A 214 10.48 -15.92 -16.04
C HIS A 214 9.21 -16.01 -15.18
N LYS A 215 9.12 -15.26 -14.07
CA LYS A 215 7.99 -15.23 -13.14
C LYS A 215 7.23 -13.89 -13.22
N LYS A 216 6.05 -13.83 -12.62
CA LYS A 216 5.42 -12.55 -12.27
C LYS A 216 6.07 -12.03 -10.98
N VAL A 217 6.61 -10.81 -11.02
CA VAL A 217 7.23 -10.18 -9.86
C VAL A 217 6.36 -9.03 -9.36
N ILE A 218 5.88 -9.16 -8.13
CA ILE A 218 5.13 -8.11 -7.46
C ILE A 218 6.11 -7.34 -6.59
N VAL A 219 6.45 -6.12 -7.01
CA VAL A 219 7.31 -5.21 -6.24
C VAL A 219 6.45 -4.36 -5.33
N VAL A 220 6.67 -4.43 -4.04
CA VAL A 220 5.92 -3.64 -3.04
C VAL A 220 6.85 -2.69 -2.30
N GLY A 221 6.36 -1.47 -2.11
CA GLY A 221 6.96 -0.44 -1.29
C GLY A 221 5.88 0.57 -0.91
N HIS A 222 6.05 1.29 0.20
CA HIS A 222 5.01 2.21 0.65
C HIS A 222 4.76 3.36 -0.34
N HIS A 223 5.82 3.94 -0.92
CA HIS A 223 5.73 5.13 -1.77
C HIS A 223 5.42 4.79 -3.24
N PRO A 224 4.42 5.45 -3.87
CA PRO A 224 4.03 5.18 -5.25
C PRO A 224 5.02 5.72 -6.28
N ILE A 225 5.16 5.01 -7.41
CA ILE A 225 5.86 5.53 -8.58
C ILE A 225 5.00 6.54 -9.34
N TYR A 226 3.72 6.28 -9.49
CA TYR A 226 2.73 7.22 -10.03
C TYR A 226 1.61 7.45 -9.03
N THR A 227 1.24 8.72 -8.82
CA THR A 227 0.07 9.11 -8.03
C THR A 227 -0.52 10.42 -8.52
N TYR A 228 -1.83 10.56 -8.41
CA TYR A 228 -2.60 11.69 -8.91
C TYR A 228 -3.39 12.40 -7.80
N GLY A 229 -2.94 12.26 -6.57
CA GLY A 229 -3.40 12.99 -5.40
C GLY A 229 -2.40 14.05 -4.92
N PRO A 230 -2.51 14.52 -3.68
CA PRO A 230 -1.64 15.55 -3.10
C PRO A 230 -0.14 15.24 -3.16
N HIS A 231 0.27 13.97 -2.99
CA HIS A 231 1.67 13.56 -3.11
C HIS A 231 2.18 13.58 -4.56
N GLY A 232 1.27 13.58 -5.54
CA GLY A 232 1.53 13.84 -6.95
C GLY A 232 1.43 15.31 -7.33
N GLY A 233 1.20 16.22 -6.36
CA GLY A 233 1.00 17.65 -6.62
C GLY A 233 -0.35 17.98 -7.27
N TYR A 234 -1.34 17.10 -7.15
CA TYR A 234 -2.69 17.33 -7.66
C TYR A 234 -3.61 17.77 -6.51
N PHE A 235 -4.11 18.99 -6.63
CA PHE A 235 -5.00 19.61 -5.66
C PHE A 235 -6.30 20.04 -6.32
N THR A 236 -7.41 20.00 -5.58
CA THR A 236 -8.72 20.49 -6.03
C THR A 236 -8.76 22.01 -6.01
N PHE A 237 -9.69 22.62 -6.77
CA PHE A 237 -9.92 24.06 -6.70
C PHE A 237 -10.25 24.52 -5.27
N ARG A 238 -10.99 23.71 -4.51
CA ARG A 238 -11.30 23.97 -3.11
C ARG A 238 -10.03 24.11 -2.26
N GLN A 239 -9.04 23.22 -2.43
CA GLN A 239 -7.77 23.27 -1.70
C GLN A 239 -6.91 24.47 -2.09
N HIS A 240 -7.00 24.95 -3.33
CA HIS A 240 -6.39 26.20 -3.75
C HIS A 240 -7.06 27.45 -3.15
N LEU A 241 -8.39 27.44 -3.02
CA LEU A 241 -9.14 28.59 -2.50
C LEU A 241 -9.22 28.60 -0.98
N PHE A 242 -9.38 27.42 -0.35
CA PHE A 242 -9.56 27.20 1.09
C PHE A 242 -8.49 26.28 1.67
N PRO A 243 -7.18 26.62 1.59
CA PRO A 243 -6.10 25.69 1.95
C PRO A 243 -6.13 25.28 3.43
N LEU A 244 -6.73 26.07 4.31
CA LEU A 244 -6.82 25.77 5.74
C LEU A 244 -7.80 24.63 6.04
N THR A 245 -8.66 24.25 5.10
CA THR A 245 -9.58 23.09 5.26
C THR A 245 -8.83 21.76 5.31
N ASP A 246 -7.60 21.68 4.82
CA ASP A 246 -6.77 20.46 4.94
C ASP A 246 -6.27 20.27 6.39
N ALA A 247 -6.04 21.37 7.12
CA ALA A 247 -5.66 21.31 8.54
C ALA A 247 -6.86 21.21 9.47
N ASN A 248 -7.96 21.89 9.15
CA ASN A 248 -9.22 21.83 9.90
C ASN A 248 -10.41 22.03 8.94
N LYS A 249 -11.22 21.01 8.80
CA LYS A 249 -12.35 20.96 7.84
C LYS A 249 -13.38 22.09 8.01
N SER A 250 -13.37 22.77 9.15
CA SER A 250 -14.28 23.91 9.43
C SER A 250 -13.72 25.28 9.03
N LEU A 251 -12.45 25.38 8.64
CA LEU A 251 -11.79 26.65 8.32
C LEU A 251 -11.94 27.04 6.85
N TYR A 252 -13.15 27.42 6.44
CA TYR A 252 -13.46 27.93 5.09
C TYR A 252 -13.08 29.41 4.92
N ILE A 253 -11.82 29.75 5.16
CA ILE A 253 -11.29 31.09 4.92
C ILE A 253 -10.75 31.14 3.49
N PRO A 254 -11.35 31.93 2.57
CA PRO A 254 -10.88 32.03 1.20
C PRO A 254 -9.58 32.81 1.15
N LEU A 255 -8.54 32.22 0.56
CA LEU A 255 -7.23 32.82 0.35
C LEU A 255 -6.88 32.78 -1.15
N PRO A 256 -7.56 33.59 -2.00
CA PRO A 256 -7.31 33.59 -3.42
C PRO A 256 -5.84 33.96 -3.69
N ILE A 257 -5.21 33.28 -4.66
CA ILE A 257 -3.80 33.41 -5.03
C ILE A 257 -2.86 32.82 -3.95
N ILE A 258 -2.88 33.35 -2.71
CA ILE A 258 -2.01 32.91 -1.60
C ILE A 258 -2.26 31.42 -1.27
N GLY A 259 -3.51 31.00 -1.29
CA GLY A 259 -3.87 29.58 -1.05
C GLY A 259 -3.31 28.60 -2.06
N SER A 260 -2.89 29.08 -3.25
CA SER A 260 -2.23 28.25 -4.26
C SER A 260 -0.72 28.05 -4.00
N ILE A 261 -0.08 28.81 -3.12
CA ILE A 261 1.37 28.72 -2.88
C ILE A 261 1.76 27.32 -2.43
N TYR A 262 1.05 26.74 -1.45
CA TYR A 262 1.33 25.39 -0.94
C TYR A 262 1.07 24.28 -1.99
N PRO A 263 -0.07 24.23 -2.69
CA PRO A 263 -0.27 23.32 -3.81
C PRO A 263 0.80 23.41 -4.91
N LEU A 264 1.18 24.63 -5.31
CA LEU A 264 2.22 24.84 -6.32
C LEU A 264 3.61 24.40 -5.83
N TYR A 265 3.95 24.68 -4.57
CA TYR A 265 5.17 24.19 -3.95
C TYR A 265 5.22 22.64 -4.00
N ARG A 266 4.13 21.97 -3.57
CA ARG A 266 4.05 20.50 -3.60
C ARG A 266 4.18 19.94 -5.03
N ARG A 267 3.65 20.64 -6.02
CA ARG A 267 3.68 20.22 -7.42
C ARG A 267 5.05 20.39 -8.08
N TYR A 268 5.79 21.44 -7.79
CA TYR A 268 7.02 21.76 -8.54
C TYR A 268 8.30 21.49 -7.77
N ILE A 269 8.29 21.56 -6.45
CA ILE A 269 9.45 21.34 -5.58
C ILE A 269 9.24 20.06 -4.76
N GLY A 270 8.09 19.95 -4.06
CA GLY A 270 7.71 18.85 -3.20
C GLY A 270 8.47 18.83 -1.86
N ASN A 271 7.90 18.17 -0.87
CA ASN A 271 8.64 17.69 0.29
C ASN A 271 9.20 16.29 -0.02
N ILE A 272 10.02 15.73 0.87
CA ILE A 272 10.68 14.43 0.65
C ILE A 272 9.70 13.27 0.43
N GLN A 273 8.44 13.45 0.81
CA GLN A 273 7.35 12.47 0.66
C GLN A 273 6.59 12.63 -0.66
N ASP A 274 6.94 13.60 -1.50
CA ASP A 274 6.25 13.90 -2.75
C ASP A 274 7.06 13.42 -3.96
N ILE A 275 6.38 12.91 -4.99
CA ILE A 275 7.03 12.38 -6.20
C ILE A 275 7.86 13.42 -6.96
N HIS A 276 7.63 14.71 -6.71
CA HIS A 276 8.35 15.82 -7.34
C HIS A 276 9.64 16.19 -6.60
N HIS A 277 9.85 15.75 -5.36
CA HIS A 277 11.09 16.00 -4.63
C HIS A 277 12.30 15.37 -5.35
N PRO A 278 13.43 16.09 -5.51
CA PRO A 278 14.56 15.63 -6.32
C PRO A 278 15.06 14.22 -5.98
N LYS A 279 15.20 13.91 -4.68
CA LYS A 279 15.63 12.58 -4.23
C LYS A 279 14.63 11.49 -4.61
N TYR A 280 13.34 11.72 -4.37
CA TYR A 280 12.29 10.76 -4.72
C TYR A 280 12.22 10.57 -6.25
N LYS A 281 12.27 11.67 -7.01
CA LYS A 281 12.28 11.65 -8.47
C LYS A 281 13.44 10.82 -9.04
N ALA A 282 14.65 10.94 -8.44
CA ALA A 282 15.82 10.16 -8.84
C ALA A 282 15.60 8.65 -8.59
N ILE A 283 15.10 8.28 -7.41
CA ILE A 283 14.79 6.88 -7.06
C ILE A 283 13.73 6.31 -8.01
N ARG A 284 12.63 7.05 -8.23
CA ARG A 284 11.57 6.65 -9.18
C ARG A 284 12.12 6.36 -10.57
N LYS A 285 13.01 7.22 -11.07
CA LYS A 285 13.61 7.07 -12.40
C LYS A 285 14.34 5.75 -12.50
N LEU A 286 15.21 5.44 -11.53
CA LEU A 286 15.98 4.19 -11.50
C LEU A 286 15.06 2.95 -11.39
N MET A 287 13.99 3.02 -10.59
CA MET A 287 13.02 1.93 -10.50
C MET A 287 12.28 1.71 -11.82
N ILE A 288 11.84 2.78 -12.48
CA ILE A 288 11.17 2.69 -13.80
C ILE A 288 12.12 2.07 -14.84
N GLU A 289 13.36 2.55 -14.91
CA GLU A 289 14.38 2.01 -15.82
C GLU A 289 14.64 0.51 -15.59
N ALA A 290 14.64 0.06 -14.32
CA ALA A 290 14.77 -1.35 -13.99
C ALA A 290 13.52 -2.15 -14.41
N PHE A 291 12.31 -1.62 -14.17
CA PHE A 291 11.05 -2.29 -14.54
C PHE A 291 10.89 -2.41 -16.06
N GLU A 292 11.30 -1.40 -16.83
CA GLU A 292 11.25 -1.43 -18.30
C GLU A 292 12.15 -2.52 -18.91
N LYS A 293 13.22 -2.92 -18.22
CA LYS A 293 14.05 -4.08 -18.62
C LYS A 293 13.36 -5.42 -18.34
N TYR A 294 12.42 -5.46 -17.38
CA TYR A 294 11.75 -6.67 -16.91
C TYR A 294 10.23 -6.46 -16.84
N PRO A 295 9.50 -6.49 -17.97
CA PRO A 295 8.10 -6.05 -18.07
C PRO A 295 7.07 -6.99 -17.40
N ASN A 296 7.51 -8.03 -16.72
CA ASN A 296 6.68 -8.95 -15.93
C ASN A 296 6.39 -8.42 -14.51
N VAL A 297 6.70 -7.14 -14.24
CA VAL A 297 6.57 -6.48 -12.95
C VAL A 297 5.18 -5.87 -12.76
N ILE A 298 4.63 -6.04 -11.57
CA ILE A 298 3.50 -5.26 -11.04
C ILE A 298 4.02 -4.52 -9.81
N HIS A 299 3.98 -3.18 -9.80
CA HIS A 299 4.33 -2.39 -8.62
C HIS A 299 3.09 -2.02 -7.81
N ALA A 300 3.14 -2.24 -6.49
CA ALA A 300 2.05 -1.87 -5.59
C ALA A 300 2.54 -1.03 -4.40
N SER A 301 1.72 -0.05 -3.99
CA SER A 301 2.06 0.93 -2.96
C SER A 301 0.84 1.42 -2.18
N GLY A 302 1.11 2.05 -1.03
CA GLY A 302 0.18 2.85 -0.24
C GLY A 302 0.41 4.35 -0.40
N HIS A 303 0.57 5.07 0.74
CA HIS A 303 0.98 6.46 0.88
C HIS A 303 -0.03 7.51 0.38
N GLU A 304 -0.55 7.38 -0.81
CA GLU A 304 -1.65 8.21 -1.28
C GLU A 304 -2.97 7.55 -0.89
N HIS A 305 -3.78 8.22 -0.09
CA HIS A 305 -4.99 7.63 0.50
C HIS A 305 -6.13 7.52 -0.53
N SER A 306 -5.94 6.63 -1.48
CA SER A 306 -6.86 6.43 -2.61
C SER A 306 -6.64 5.08 -3.27
N LEU A 307 -7.51 4.74 -4.19
CA LEU A 307 -7.38 3.58 -5.05
C LEU A 307 -7.04 4.07 -6.46
N GLN A 308 -5.85 3.69 -6.97
CA GLN A 308 -5.41 4.10 -8.30
C GLN A 308 -4.78 2.92 -9.05
N TYR A 309 -5.03 2.87 -10.35
CA TYR A 309 -4.37 1.97 -11.26
C TYR A 309 -3.85 2.75 -12.48
N SER A 310 -2.59 2.55 -12.77
CA SER A 310 -1.90 3.19 -13.89
C SER A 310 -1.10 2.17 -14.69
N THR A 311 -0.96 2.41 -15.98
CA THR A 311 -0.08 1.64 -16.86
C THR A 311 0.86 2.56 -17.62
N ASN A 312 2.12 2.17 -17.73
CA ASN A 312 3.10 2.83 -18.58
C ASN A 312 4.08 1.79 -19.11
N ASN A 313 4.31 1.73 -20.41
CA ASN A 313 5.19 0.75 -21.07
C ASN A 313 4.90 -0.70 -20.64
N ASP A 314 3.60 -1.08 -20.63
CA ASP A 314 3.08 -2.40 -20.24
C ASP A 314 3.38 -2.80 -18.77
N ILE A 315 3.91 -1.90 -17.97
CA ILE A 315 4.10 -2.09 -16.53
C ILE A 315 2.89 -1.57 -15.78
N HIS A 316 2.49 -2.31 -14.76
CA HIS A 316 1.30 -2.04 -13.96
C HIS A 316 1.67 -1.41 -12.62
N TYR A 317 1.01 -0.30 -12.27
CA TYR A 317 1.23 0.44 -11.02
C TYR A 317 -0.08 0.56 -10.26
N ILE A 318 -0.09 0.08 -9.03
CA ILE A 318 -1.27 0.06 -8.15
C ILE A 318 -0.99 0.93 -6.93
N VAL A 319 -1.90 1.84 -6.63
CA VAL A 319 -1.98 2.51 -5.33
C VAL A 319 -3.19 1.97 -4.60
N SER A 320 -2.96 1.37 -3.44
CA SER A 320 -3.99 0.78 -2.57
C SER A 320 -3.83 1.34 -1.15
N GLY A 321 -3.81 2.68 -1.04
CA GLY A 321 -3.55 3.40 0.21
C GLY A 321 -4.81 3.92 0.91
N ALA A 322 -5.98 3.39 0.57
CA ALA A 322 -7.26 3.83 1.15
C ALA A 322 -7.76 2.89 2.27
N GLY A 323 -6.87 2.37 3.12
CA GLY A 323 -7.22 1.42 4.18
C GLY A 323 -8.25 1.95 5.15
N VAL A 324 -8.11 3.20 5.61
CA VAL A 324 -9.01 3.81 6.62
C VAL A 324 -9.41 5.24 6.33
N LYS A 325 -8.75 5.93 5.41
CA LYS A 325 -9.04 7.33 5.05
C LYS A 325 -8.78 7.58 3.58
N THR A 326 -9.32 8.68 3.06
CA THR A 326 -9.20 9.04 1.64
C THR A 326 -8.72 10.46 1.45
N THR A 327 -8.04 10.70 0.32
CA THR A 327 -7.70 12.01 -0.23
C THR A 327 -8.26 12.16 -1.63
N ASP A 328 -8.52 13.40 -2.04
CA ASP A 328 -8.97 13.69 -3.40
C ASP A 328 -7.91 13.27 -4.43
N VAL A 329 -8.35 12.64 -5.50
CA VAL A 329 -7.49 12.24 -6.63
C VAL A 329 -8.10 12.65 -7.96
N LYS A 330 -7.25 12.74 -8.97
CA LYS A 330 -7.65 13.06 -10.35
C LYS A 330 -7.25 11.92 -11.29
N LYS A 331 -8.10 11.57 -12.24
CA LYS A 331 -7.73 10.68 -13.33
C LYS A 331 -6.96 11.49 -14.39
N LYS A 332 -5.66 11.29 -14.50
CA LYS A 332 -4.74 12.04 -15.37
C LYS A 332 -3.67 11.13 -15.97
N GLU A 333 -3.07 11.55 -17.08
CA GLU A 333 -1.90 10.90 -17.69
C GLU A 333 -2.05 9.37 -17.83
N TYR A 334 -1.24 8.60 -17.12
CA TYR A 334 -1.21 7.13 -17.16
C TYR A 334 -2.32 6.45 -16.36
N ALA A 335 -3.14 7.22 -15.60
CA ALA A 335 -4.19 6.64 -14.76
C ALA A 335 -5.33 6.05 -15.60
N GLN A 336 -5.52 4.76 -15.50
CA GLN A 336 -6.69 4.06 -16.03
C GLN A 336 -7.87 4.15 -15.06
N PHE A 337 -7.55 4.15 -13.76
CA PHE A 337 -8.51 4.28 -12.66
C PHE A 337 -7.93 5.16 -11.54
N ALA A 338 -8.75 6.02 -10.94
CA ALA A 338 -8.40 6.80 -9.75
C ALA A 338 -9.67 7.17 -8.99
N GLN A 339 -9.78 6.74 -7.73
CA GLN A 339 -10.93 7.00 -6.87
C GLN A 339 -10.52 7.31 -5.44
N SER A 340 -11.21 8.31 -4.85
CA SER A 340 -11.14 8.66 -3.43
C SER A 340 -12.18 7.82 -2.65
N GLN A 341 -11.91 6.53 -2.48
CA GLN A 341 -12.80 5.58 -1.86
C GLN A 341 -12.03 4.62 -0.95
N ILE A 342 -12.60 4.26 0.20
CA ILE A 342 -12.07 3.24 1.09
C ILE A 342 -12.13 1.88 0.42
N GLY A 343 -11.04 1.12 0.50
CA GLY A 343 -10.95 -0.20 -0.10
C GLY A 343 -9.52 -0.75 -0.12
N PHE A 344 -9.35 -1.84 -0.85
CA PHE A 344 -8.07 -2.49 -1.07
C PHE A 344 -8.03 -3.16 -2.45
N ALA A 345 -6.82 -3.45 -2.95
CA ALA A 345 -6.63 -4.15 -4.21
C ALA A 345 -6.53 -5.66 -3.98
N ARG A 346 -7.02 -6.42 -4.96
CA ARG A 346 -6.89 -7.87 -5.06
C ARG A 346 -6.35 -8.23 -6.43
N LEU A 347 -5.35 -9.10 -6.46
CA LEU A 347 -4.77 -9.71 -7.66
C LEU A 347 -5.07 -11.20 -7.67
N ASP A 348 -5.71 -11.70 -8.72
CA ASP A 348 -5.93 -13.13 -8.95
C ASP A 348 -5.05 -13.59 -10.12
N PHE A 349 -4.21 -14.59 -9.88
CA PHE A 349 -3.29 -15.19 -10.84
C PHE A 349 -3.85 -16.52 -11.34
N TYR A 350 -3.76 -16.77 -12.64
CA TYR A 350 -4.33 -17.94 -13.29
C TYR A 350 -3.27 -18.78 -14.01
N LYS A 351 -3.56 -20.06 -14.23
CA LYS A 351 -2.67 -21.03 -14.90
C LYS A 351 -2.28 -20.62 -16.32
N ASP A 352 -3.11 -19.85 -17.00
CA ASP A 352 -2.86 -19.34 -18.36
C ASP A 352 -1.94 -18.10 -18.38
N GLY A 353 -1.39 -17.68 -17.23
CA GLY A 353 -0.54 -16.51 -17.07
C GLY A 353 -1.28 -15.18 -16.96
N ARG A 354 -2.61 -15.19 -17.04
CA ARG A 354 -3.47 -14.03 -16.85
C ARG A 354 -3.44 -13.58 -15.38
N VAL A 355 -3.51 -12.25 -15.18
CA VAL A 355 -3.69 -11.62 -13.87
C VAL A 355 -4.91 -10.72 -13.93
N ASP A 356 -5.87 -10.95 -13.06
CA ASP A 356 -7.02 -10.06 -12.87
C ASP A 356 -6.79 -9.17 -11.66
N MET A 357 -7.00 -7.86 -11.80
CA MET A 357 -6.91 -6.90 -10.71
C MET A 357 -8.28 -6.27 -10.45
N GLN A 358 -8.63 -6.19 -9.16
CA GLN A 358 -9.88 -5.61 -8.71
C GLN A 358 -9.62 -4.71 -7.50
N PHE A 359 -10.34 -3.59 -7.40
CA PHE A 359 -10.50 -2.88 -6.14
C PHE A 359 -11.77 -3.37 -5.45
N ILE A 360 -11.66 -3.69 -4.17
CA ILE A 360 -12.75 -4.19 -3.34
C ILE A 360 -13.07 -3.13 -2.29
N THR A 361 -14.32 -2.72 -2.23
CA THR A 361 -14.79 -1.62 -1.39
C THR A 361 -15.97 -2.07 -0.52
N PRO A 362 -16.10 -1.58 0.73
CA PRO A 362 -17.19 -1.98 1.62
C PRO A 362 -18.56 -1.50 1.17
N ASP A 363 -18.64 -0.43 0.39
CA ASP A 363 -19.90 0.21 0.01
C ASP A 363 -20.45 -0.29 -1.33
N GLY A 364 -19.81 -1.28 -1.95
CA GLY A 364 -20.23 -1.83 -3.23
C GLY A 364 -20.34 -0.76 -4.32
N GLY A 365 -19.36 0.15 -4.39
CA GLY A 365 -19.35 1.34 -5.23
C GLY A 365 -19.40 1.10 -6.73
#